data_e7991c8cee82172e7c981f15751d75ab
#
_entry.id   e7991c8cee82172e7c981f15751d75ab
#
_cell.length_a   1.000
_cell.length_b   1.000
_cell.length_c   1.000
_cell.angle_alpha   90.00
_cell.angle_beta   90.00
_cell.angle_gamma   90.00
#
_symmetry.space_group_name_H-M   'P 1'
#
loop_
_entity.id
_entity.type
_entity.pdbx_description
1 polymer ?
#
loop_
_entity_poly.entity_id
_entity_poly.type
_entity_poly.pdbx_seq_one_letter_code
_entity_poly.pdbx_strand_id
1 'polypeptide(L)'
;MELTLIEKRQEALGAVSFFFKPSLPILWIPGQFLIYNLEQENPDVRGKMRFFTISSAPFENHIAITTKIDGKAPSSFKKTLSQMKLGGKIQAKGPDGNFILDDVSAEYVFIAGGIGITPFRAMIKQLNNNNNPINITLLYSNKNEDIPFKSELEQIMKTHPGFKIHYFINPVRIDKDAIKKLVPDLEKPLYYISGPNNMVEDLLATLNNLGIEKKKIKLDYFHGYETI
;
A
#
# COMPACT_ATOMS: atom_id res chain seq x y z
N MET A 1 1.37 17.67 12.97
CA MET A 1 1.82 16.92 14.17
C MET A 1 3.26 16.48 13.99
N GLU A 2 3.97 16.28 15.09
CA GLU A 2 5.31 15.70 15.08
C GLU A 2 5.24 14.18 15.25
N LEU A 3 6.08 13.48 14.48
CA LEU A 3 6.23 12.03 14.54
C LEU A 3 7.69 11.70 14.89
N THR A 4 7.92 10.85 15.89
CA THR A 4 9.25 10.41 16.32
C THR A 4 9.54 9.01 15.82
N LEU A 5 10.63 8.80 15.10
CA LEU A 5 11.05 7.48 14.58
C LEU A 5 11.43 6.56 15.75
N ILE A 6 10.76 5.41 15.85
CA ILE A 6 10.95 4.44 16.93
C ILE A 6 11.56 3.11 16.44
N GLU A 7 11.36 2.75 15.15
CA GLU A 7 11.87 1.49 14.58
C GLU A 7 12.04 1.64 13.07
N LYS A 8 12.98 0.87 12.51
CA LYS A 8 13.09 0.60 11.07
C LYS A 8 13.11 -0.90 10.87
N ARG A 9 12.36 -1.38 9.87
CA ARG A 9 12.32 -2.81 9.53
C ARG A 9 12.44 -2.99 8.03
N GLN A 10 13.30 -3.88 7.62
CA GLN A 10 13.36 -4.32 6.24
C GLN A 10 12.21 -5.30 5.98
N GLU A 11 11.36 -4.99 5.02
CA GLU A 11 10.21 -5.83 4.63
C GLU A 11 10.54 -6.73 3.44
N ALA A 12 11.43 -6.24 2.56
CA ALA A 12 11.99 -6.94 1.42
C ALA A 12 13.24 -6.20 0.95
N LEU A 13 14.00 -6.74 0.01
CA LEU A 13 15.19 -6.09 -0.55
C LEU A 13 14.80 -4.70 -1.08
N GLY A 14 15.43 -3.66 -0.51
CA GLY A 14 15.17 -2.27 -0.85
C GLY A 14 13.83 -1.70 -0.35
N ALA A 15 12.96 -2.47 0.28
CA ALA A 15 11.72 -1.99 0.89
C ALA A 15 11.86 -1.94 2.41
N VAL A 16 11.67 -0.76 3.00
CA VAL A 16 11.82 -0.53 4.44
C VAL A 16 10.59 0.14 5.01
N SER A 17 10.14 -0.36 6.15
CA SER A 17 9.14 0.27 7.01
C SER A 17 9.82 1.14 8.07
N PHE A 18 9.33 2.36 8.22
CA PHE A 18 9.72 3.32 9.23
C PHE A 18 8.53 3.53 10.17
N PHE A 19 8.70 3.18 11.44
CA PHE A 19 7.65 3.24 12.44
C PHE A 19 7.81 4.50 13.29
N PHE A 20 6.74 5.24 13.44
CA PHE A 20 6.74 6.51 14.15
C PHE A 20 5.72 6.53 15.28
N LYS A 21 6.12 7.07 16.41
CA LYS A 21 5.22 7.44 17.50
C LYS A 21 4.74 8.87 17.28
N PRO A 22 3.43 9.11 17.14
CA PRO A 22 2.89 10.47 17.05
C PRO A 22 2.98 11.19 18.40
N SER A 23 3.21 12.50 18.37
CA SER A 23 3.27 13.35 19.57
C SER A 23 1.91 13.54 20.25
N LEU A 24 0.82 13.36 19.50
CA LEU A 24 -0.57 13.42 19.95
C LEU A 24 -1.35 12.24 19.41
N PRO A 25 -2.42 11.78 20.09
CA PRO A 25 -3.30 10.77 19.54
C PRO A 25 -3.82 11.15 18.16
N ILE A 26 -3.81 10.21 17.23
CA ILE A 26 -4.31 10.37 15.88
C ILE A 26 -5.24 9.22 15.54
N LEU A 27 -6.34 9.54 14.87
CA LEU A 27 -7.26 8.56 14.31
C LEU A 27 -7.14 8.58 12.78
N TRP A 28 -7.10 7.40 12.17
CA TRP A 28 -7.11 7.26 10.71
C TRP A 28 -7.91 6.02 10.31
N ILE A 29 -8.33 6.02 9.06
CA ILE A 29 -8.97 4.87 8.43
C ILE A 29 -7.93 4.17 7.55
N PRO A 30 -7.78 2.84 7.60
CA PRO A 30 -6.87 2.10 6.73
C PRO A 30 -7.02 2.47 5.25
N GLY A 31 -5.91 2.77 4.60
CA GLY A 31 -5.86 3.26 3.23
C GLY A 31 -5.64 4.78 3.11
N GLN A 32 -5.84 5.55 4.18
CA GLN A 32 -5.48 6.97 4.21
C GLN A 32 -3.98 7.20 4.21
N PHE A 33 -3.58 8.41 3.82
CA PHE A 33 -2.19 8.87 3.79
C PHE A 33 -1.97 10.06 4.72
N LEU A 34 -0.70 10.34 5.00
CA LEU A 34 -0.23 11.61 5.58
C LEU A 34 0.65 12.35 4.58
N ILE A 35 0.68 13.67 4.72
CA ILE A 35 1.63 14.54 4.04
C ILE A 35 2.79 14.77 5.01
N TYR A 36 3.95 14.21 4.68
CA TYR A 36 5.15 14.30 5.50
C TYR A 36 6.05 15.42 5.02
N ASN A 37 6.54 16.22 5.94
CA ASN A 37 7.52 17.27 5.70
C ASN A 37 8.80 16.94 6.48
N LEU A 38 9.87 16.67 5.75
CA LEU A 38 11.17 16.28 6.29
C LEU A 38 12.22 17.33 5.90
N GLU A 39 12.87 17.92 6.89
CA GLU A 39 13.98 18.83 6.66
C GLU A 39 15.16 18.09 6.01
N GLN A 40 15.71 18.69 4.96
CA GLN A 40 16.78 18.14 4.13
C GLN A 40 17.79 19.25 3.83
N GLU A 41 19.06 18.93 3.87
CA GLU A 41 20.11 19.89 3.51
C GLU A 41 20.02 20.33 2.06
N ASN A 42 19.80 19.35 1.14
CA ASN A 42 19.72 19.57 -0.30
C ASN A 42 18.49 18.89 -0.87
N PRO A 43 17.28 19.50 -0.78
CA PRO A 43 16.07 18.93 -1.34
C PRO A 43 16.13 18.88 -2.86
N ASP A 44 15.64 17.79 -3.45
CA ASP A 44 15.45 17.69 -4.89
C ASP A 44 14.31 18.60 -5.38
N VAL A 45 14.11 18.70 -6.69
CA VAL A 45 13.08 19.55 -7.32
C VAL A 45 11.65 19.29 -6.80
N ARG A 46 11.40 18.14 -6.19
CA ARG A 46 10.12 17.77 -5.58
C ARG A 46 9.96 18.34 -4.16
N GLY A 47 10.97 19.04 -3.63
CA GLY A 47 10.94 19.70 -2.33
C GLY A 47 10.92 18.75 -1.13
N LYS A 48 10.51 19.28 0.02
CA LYS A 48 10.57 18.62 1.33
C LYS A 48 9.34 17.79 1.69
N MET A 49 8.26 17.88 0.92
CA MET A 49 6.99 17.20 1.23
C MET A 49 6.80 15.94 0.39
N ARG A 50 6.25 14.89 1.02
CA ARG A 50 5.82 13.67 0.34
C ARG A 50 4.53 13.14 0.96
N PHE A 51 3.75 12.51 0.09
CA PHE A 51 2.56 11.77 0.46
C PHE A 51 2.94 10.31 0.60
N PHE A 52 2.64 9.71 1.74
CA PHE A 52 2.75 8.27 1.93
C PHE A 52 1.51 7.74 2.61
N THR A 53 1.01 6.64 2.05
CA THR A 53 -0.03 5.84 2.69
C THR A 53 0.45 5.38 4.07
N ILE A 54 -0.43 5.43 5.05
CA ILE A 54 -0.17 4.87 6.37
C ILE A 54 -0.26 3.35 6.22
N SER A 55 0.89 2.67 6.26
CA SER A 55 0.96 1.21 6.08
C SER A 55 0.58 0.41 7.32
N SER A 56 0.50 1.06 8.50
CA SER A 56 -0.01 0.47 9.73
C SER A 56 -1.53 0.57 9.83
N ALA A 57 -2.15 -0.41 10.49
CA ALA A 57 -3.54 -0.33 10.89
C ALA A 57 -3.70 0.45 12.22
N PRO A 58 -4.84 1.10 12.49
CA PRO A 58 -5.06 1.89 13.71
C PRO A 58 -4.76 1.14 15.02
N PHE A 59 -5.12 -0.13 15.14
CA PHE A 59 -4.87 -0.92 16.35
C PHE A 59 -3.39 -1.15 16.65
N GLU A 60 -2.49 -0.97 15.66
CA GLU A 60 -1.04 -1.10 15.85
C GLU A 60 -0.44 0.09 16.64
N ASN A 61 -1.22 1.16 16.87
CA ASN A 61 -0.89 2.30 17.73
C ASN A 61 0.39 3.07 17.35
N HIS A 62 0.79 3.00 16.09
CA HIS A 62 1.91 3.75 15.51
C HIS A 62 1.63 4.10 14.05
N ILE A 63 2.28 5.10 13.53
CA ILE A 63 2.25 5.44 12.11
C ILE A 63 3.43 4.75 11.43
N ALA A 64 3.16 3.97 10.38
CA ALA A 64 4.22 3.38 9.57
C ALA A 64 4.20 3.93 8.14
N ILE A 65 5.40 4.25 7.64
CA ILE A 65 5.68 4.49 6.22
C ILE A 65 6.46 3.29 5.71
N THR A 66 5.98 2.64 4.67
CA THR A 66 6.77 1.62 3.98
C THR A 66 7.06 2.08 2.56
N THR A 67 8.33 2.13 2.19
CA THR A 67 8.74 2.65 0.89
C THR A 67 9.98 1.95 0.38
N LYS A 68 10.19 1.97 -0.96
CA LYS A 68 11.44 1.55 -1.56
C LYS A 68 12.48 2.63 -1.35
N ILE A 69 13.64 2.24 -0.82
CA ILE A 69 14.79 3.12 -0.59
C ILE A 69 15.93 2.84 -1.58
N ASP A 70 15.87 1.70 -2.29
CA ASP A 70 16.74 1.36 -3.39
C ASP A 70 16.22 1.97 -4.69
N GLY A 71 17.12 2.34 -5.56
CA GLY A 71 16.80 2.89 -6.88
C GLY A 71 18.01 3.59 -7.45
N LYS A 72 18.07 3.71 -8.79
CA LYS A 72 19.20 4.37 -9.48
C LYS A 72 19.36 5.84 -9.04
N ALA A 73 18.28 6.47 -8.54
CA ALA A 73 18.30 7.82 -8.00
C ALA A 73 17.17 7.97 -6.95
N PRO A 74 17.37 7.54 -5.70
CA PRO A 74 16.38 7.75 -4.65
C PRO A 74 16.17 9.26 -4.44
N SER A 75 14.93 9.67 -4.15
CA SER A 75 14.66 11.08 -3.84
C SER A 75 15.45 11.52 -2.61
N SER A 76 15.81 12.80 -2.56
CA SER A 76 16.47 13.39 -1.39
C SER A 76 15.70 13.08 -0.10
N PHE A 77 14.36 13.14 -0.14
CA PHE A 77 13.49 12.76 0.97
C PHE A 77 13.74 11.31 1.44
N LYS A 78 13.73 10.34 0.52
CA LYS A 78 13.95 8.92 0.86
C LYS A 78 15.36 8.66 1.38
N LYS A 79 16.35 9.37 0.82
CA LYS A 79 17.74 9.31 1.31
C LYS A 79 17.82 9.81 2.74
N THR A 80 17.27 10.99 3.04
CA THR A 80 17.25 11.56 4.40
C THR A 80 16.46 10.68 5.36
N LEU A 81 15.29 10.15 4.93
CA LEU A 81 14.49 9.23 5.73
C LEU A 81 15.27 7.93 6.06
N SER A 82 15.98 7.36 5.09
CA SER A 82 16.79 6.15 5.30
C SER A 82 17.94 6.37 6.29
N GLN A 83 18.53 7.57 6.32
CA GLN A 83 19.63 7.96 7.20
C GLN A 83 19.16 8.44 8.58
N MET A 84 17.86 8.72 8.76
CA MET A 84 17.30 9.19 10.02
C MET A 84 17.64 8.19 11.14
N LYS A 85 18.16 8.66 12.28
CA LYS A 85 18.42 7.84 13.46
C LYS A 85 17.13 7.65 14.27
N LEU A 86 17.07 6.59 15.08
CA LEU A 86 16.00 6.43 16.06
C LEU A 86 15.94 7.67 16.98
N GLY A 87 14.73 8.10 17.30
CA GLY A 87 14.47 9.39 17.98
C GLY A 87 14.41 10.59 17.03
N GLY A 88 14.78 10.43 15.76
CA GLY A 88 14.63 11.48 14.74
C GLY A 88 13.17 11.87 14.53
N LYS A 89 12.93 13.12 14.17
CA LYS A 89 11.60 13.72 14.10
C LYS A 89 11.24 14.13 12.68
N ILE A 90 9.96 13.97 12.32
CA ILE A 90 9.39 14.42 11.06
C ILE A 90 8.04 15.07 11.31
N GLN A 91 7.69 16.12 10.56
CA GLN A 91 6.37 16.73 10.63
C GLN A 91 5.41 16.04 9.67
N ALA A 92 4.16 15.87 10.12
CA ALA A 92 3.11 15.30 9.28
C ALA A 92 1.80 16.09 9.41
N LYS A 93 1.02 16.12 8.33
CA LYS A 93 -0.33 16.70 8.23
C LYS A 93 -1.29 15.66 7.67
N GLY A 94 -2.53 15.68 8.10
CA GLY A 94 -3.58 14.72 7.77
C GLY A 94 -4.05 13.97 9.02
N PRO A 95 -4.67 12.76 8.92
CA PRO A 95 -4.78 11.93 7.71
C PRO A 95 -5.77 12.46 6.67
N ASP A 96 -5.64 11.99 5.43
CA ASP A 96 -6.51 12.34 4.31
C ASP A 96 -6.59 11.18 3.30
N GLY A 97 -7.51 11.28 2.32
CA GLY A 97 -7.69 10.28 1.26
C GLY A 97 -8.96 9.44 1.42
N ASN A 98 -9.49 9.03 0.27
CA ASN A 98 -10.72 8.25 0.15
C ASN A 98 -10.50 6.81 -0.36
N PHE A 99 -9.25 6.37 -0.42
CA PHE A 99 -8.90 4.99 -0.78
C PHE A 99 -9.09 4.05 0.43
N ILE A 100 -10.31 4.02 0.93
CA ILE A 100 -10.75 3.29 2.13
C ILE A 100 -11.84 2.29 1.77
N LEU A 101 -12.06 1.28 2.61
CA LEU A 101 -13.19 0.36 2.45
C LEU A 101 -14.50 1.10 2.74
N ASP A 102 -15.46 1.02 1.80
CA ASP A 102 -16.79 1.62 1.97
C ASP A 102 -17.70 0.69 2.78
N ASP A 103 -17.55 -0.61 2.60
CA ASP A 103 -18.33 -1.66 3.28
C ASP A 103 -17.40 -2.83 3.64
N VAL A 104 -17.17 -3.08 4.91
CA VAL A 104 -16.28 -4.15 5.40
C VAL A 104 -16.83 -5.55 5.13
N SER A 105 -18.10 -5.69 4.75
CA SER A 105 -18.75 -6.98 4.42
C SER A 105 -18.72 -7.29 2.92
N ALA A 106 -18.42 -6.32 2.07
CA ALA A 106 -18.38 -6.48 0.62
C ALA A 106 -17.24 -7.42 0.16
N GLU A 107 -17.36 -7.89 -1.08
CA GLU A 107 -16.27 -8.60 -1.75
C GLU A 107 -15.35 -7.62 -2.47
N TYR A 108 -14.05 -7.85 -2.38
CA TYR A 108 -13.04 -6.99 -2.98
C TYR A 108 -12.07 -7.78 -3.85
N VAL A 109 -11.67 -7.16 -4.94
CA VAL A 109 -10.46 -7.53 -5.68
C VAL A 109 -9.43 -6.43 -5.46
N PHE A 110 -8.38 -6.75 -4.72
CA PHE A 110 -7.24 -5.87 -4.52
C PHE A 110 -6.16 -6.18 -5.55
N ILE A 111 -5.66 -5.17 -6.25
CA ILE A 111 -4.59 -5.32 -7.23
C ILE A 111 -3.42 -4.43 -6.77
N ALA A 112 -2.36 -5.06 -6.31
CA ALA A 112 -1.20 -4.38 -5.77
C ALA A 112 0.03 -4.51 -6.68
N GLY A 113 0.75 -3.40 -6.87
CA GLY A 113 2.06 -3.38 -7.53
C GLY A 113 3.20 -3.03 -6.60
N GLY A 114 4.06 -3.98 -6.25
CA GLY A 114 5.19 -3.76 -5.37
C GLY A 114 4.79 -3.09 -4.05
N ILE A 115 5.29 -1.86 -3.81
CA ILE A 115 4.98 -1.13 -2.57
C ILE A 115 3.53 -0.61 -2.51
N GLY A 116 2.75 -0.71 -3.60
CA GLY A 116 1.31 -0.45 -3.60
C GLY A 116 0.50 -1.38 -2.69
N ILE A 117 1.13 -2.36 -2.08
CA ILE A 117 0.53 -3.21 -1.05
C ILE A 117 0.20 -2.46 0.24
N THR A 118 0.79 -1.29 0.49
CA THR A 118 0.71 -0.58 1.78
C THR A 118 -0.72 -0.26 2.25
N PRO A 119 -1.64 0.32 1.43
CA PRO A 119 -3.01 0.53 1.86
C PRO A 119 -3.74 -0.80 2.14
N PHE A 120 -3.51 -1.81 1.32
CA PHE A 120 -4.15 -3.12 1.47
C PHE A 120 -3.69 -3.86 2.72
N ARG A 121 -2.39 -3.77 3.07
CA ARG A 121 -1.88 -4.29 4.34
C ARG A 121 -2.64 -3.68 5.52
N ALA A 122 -2.77 -2.37 5.58
CA ALA A 122 -3.48 -1.68 6.65
C ALA A 122 -4.95 -2.13 6.74
N MET A 123 -5.65 -2.24 5.60
CA MET A 123 -7.04 -2.69 5.51
C MET A 123 -7.18 -4.13 6.01
N ILE A 124 -6.40 -5.06 5.47
CA ILE A 124 -6.45 -6.50 5.83
C ILE A 124 -6.12 -6.71 7.31
N LYS A 125 -5.11 -6.01 7.83
CA LYS A 125 -4.74 -6.07 9.24
C LYS A 125 -5.87 -5.60 10.14
N GLN A 126 -6.54 -4.51 9.79
CA GLN A 126 -7.64 -3.99 10.58
C GLN A 126 -8.86 -4.92 10.55
N LEU A 127 -9.20 -5.47 9.39
CA LEU A 127 -10.27 -6.46 9.28
C LEU A 127 -9.98 -7.68 10.16
N ASN A 128 -8.77 -8.22 10.09
CA ASN A 128 -8.34 -9.35 10.91
C ASN A 128 -8.42 -9.04 12.41
N ASN A 129 -7.93 -7.87 12.85
CA ASN A 129 -7.97 -7.48 14.26
C ASN A 129 -9.40 -7.33 14.80
N ASN A 130 -10.31 -6.85 13.96
CA ASN A 130 -11.71 -6.66 14.32
C ASN A 130 -12.54 -7.95 14.21
N ASN A 131 -11.94 -9.08 13.83
CA ASN A 131 -12.63 -10.33 13.49
C ASN A 131 -13.71 -10.15 12.40
N ASN A 132 -13.52 -9.19 11.50
CA ASN A 132 -14.41 -8.99 10.37
C ASN A 132 -14.15 -10.07 9.29
N PRO A 133 -15.17 -10.42 8.48
CA PRO A 133 -14.94 -11.23 7.29
C PRO A 133 -13.90 -10.60 6.37
N ILE A 134 -12.99 -11.40 5.82
CA ILE A 134 -12.02 -10.95 4.81
C ILE A 134 -12.39 -11.61 3.48
N ASN A 135 -13.30 -10.99 2.72
CA ASN A 135 -13.75 -11.44 1.41
C ASN A 135 -12.93 -10.74 0.32
N ILE A 136 -11.66 -11.07 0.23
CA ILE A 136 -10.69 -10.38 -0.62
C ILE A 136 -9.94 -11.36 -1.51
N THR A 137 -9.91 -11.08 -2.82
CA THR A 137 -8.97 -11.69 -3.75
C THR A 137 -7.86 -10.68 -4.03
N LEU A 138 -6.66 -10.94 -3.51
CA LEU A 138 -5.48 -10.09 -3.70
C LEU A 138 -4.65 -10.61 -4.88
N LEU A 139 -4.52 -9.80 -5.94
CA LEU A 139 -3.62 -10.01 -7.07
C LEU A 139 -2.38 -9.13 -6.83
N TYR A 140 -1.25 -9.75 -6.50
CA TYR A 140 -0.07 -9.02 -6.04
C TYR A 140 1.12 -9.20 -6.97
N SER A 141 1.45 -8.17 -7.74
CA SER A 141 2.55 -8.15 -8.71
C SER A 141 3.84 -7.63 -8.09
N ASN A 142 4.93 -8.33 -8.35
CA ASN A 142 6.28 -7.98 -7.87
C ASN A 142 7.36 -8.31 -8.91
N LYS A 143 8.55 -7.70 -8.74
CA LYS A 143 9.72 -7.98 -9.60
C LYS A 143 10.31 -9.37 -9.39
N ASN A 144 10.32 -9.85 -8.15
CA ASN A 144 10.95 -11.09 -7.71
C ASN A 144 10.18 -11.69 -6.52
N GLU A 145 10.65 -12.83 -6.03
CA GLU A 145 10.03 -13.57 -4.94
C GLU A 145 10.20 -12.91 -3.55
N ASP A 146 11.05 -11.89 -3.43
CA ASP A 146 11.22 -11.14 -2.18
C ASP A 146 10.15 -10.05 -2.07
N ILE A 147 9.01 -10.43 -1.50
CA ILE A 147 7.73 -9.70 -1.53
C ILE A 147 7.45 -9.07 -0.17
N PRO A 148 7.26 -7.74 -0.10
CA PRO A 148 6.92 -7.06 1.15
C PRO A 148 5.65 -7.65 1.79
N PHE A 149 5.68 -7.88 3.10
CA PHE A 149 4.58 -8.38 3.92
C PHE A 149 4.05 -9.78 3.56
N LYS A 150 4.76 -10.56 2.71
CA LYS A 150 4.31 -11.88 2.24
C LYS A 150 3.92 -12.79 3.39
N SER A 151 4.83 -13.01 4.33
CA SER A 151 4.62 -13.90 5.48
C SER A 151 3.43 -13.47 6.35
N GLU A 152 3.29 -12.17 6.62
CA GLU A 152 2.19 -11.62 7.43
C GLU A 152 0.83 -11.86 6.75
N LEU A 153 0.72 -11.57 5.45
CA LEU A 153 -0.51 -11.74 4.69
C LEU A 153 -0.90 -13.22 4.54
N GLU A 154 0.08 -14.09 4.31
CA GLU A 154 -0.14 -15.55 4.23
C GLU A 154 -0.59 -16.16 5.57
N GLN A 155 -0.12 -15.62 6.70
CA GLN A 155 -0.61 -16.05 8.01
C GLN A 155 -2.09 -15.69 8.21
N ILE A 156 -2.51 -14.48 7.82
CA ILE A 156 -3.92 -14.06 7.86
C ILE A 156 -4.75 -14.95 6.92
N MET A 157 -4.26 -15.24 5.73
CA MET A 157 -4.96 -16.08 4.74
C MET A 157 -5.28 -17.47 5.30
N LYS A 158 -4.41 -18.06 6.12
CA LYS A 158 -4.62 -19.40 6.71
C LYS A 158 -5.86 -19.47 7.61
N THR A 159 -6.23 -18.37 8.24
CA THR A 159 -7.36 -18.29 9.19
C THR A 159 -8.64 -17.70 8.60
N HIS A 160 -8.57 -17.20 7.35
CA HIS A 160 -9.68 -16.54 6.67
C HIS A 160 -9.95 -17.18 5.29
N PRO A 161 -10.89 -18.13 5.17
CA PRO A 161 -11.15 -18.86 3.90
C PRO A 161 -11.59 -17.96 2.74
N GLY A 162 -12.18 -16.80 3.03
CA GLY A 162 -12.56 -15.79 2.02
C GLY A 162 -11.39 -14.94 1.50
N PHE A 163 -10.24 -15.00 2.16
CA PHE A 163 -9.03 -14.27 1.74
C PHE A 163 -8.15 -15.16 0.85
N LYS A 164 -7.90 -14.71 -0.37
CA LYS A 164 -7.05 -15.41 -1.35
C LYS A 164 -5.95 -14.50 -1.85
N ILE A 165 -4.74 -15.02 -2.02
CA ILE A 165 -3.59 -14.28 -2.53
C ILE A 165 -3.05 -14.98 -3.77
N HIS A 166 -2.85 -14.23 -4.85
CA HIS A 166 -2.22 -14.68 -6.08
C HIS A 166 -1.04 -13.78 -6.40
N TYR A 167 0.16 -14.37 -6.43
CA TYR A 167 1.39 -13.65 -6.74
C TYR A 167 1.70 -13.70 -8.23
N PHE A 168 2.09 -12.55 -8.77
CA PHE A 168 2.52 -12.37 -10.15
C PHE A 168 3.95 -11.86 -10.14
N ILE A 169 4.90 -12.74 -10.45
CA ILE A 169 6.32 -12.40 -10.47
C ILE A 169 6.77 -12.17 -11.90
N ASN A 170 7.46 -11.03 -12.14
CA ASN A 170 7.97 -10.70 -13.47
C ASN A 170 8.72 -11.91 -14.10
N PRO A 171 8.45 -12.28 -15.37
CA PRO A 171 7.71 -11.52 -16.39
C PRO A 171 6.18 -11.71 -16.40
N VAL A 172 5.62 -12.54 -15.50
CA VAL A 172 4.17 -12.78 -15.45
C VAL A 172 3.44 -11.52 -15.00
N ARG A 173 2.40 -11.14 -15.74
CA ARG A 173 1.61 -9.93 -15.46
C ARG A 173 0.16 -10.28 -15.12
N ILE A 174 -0.48 -9.35 -14.40
CA ILE A 174 -1.93 -9.40 -14.18
C ILE A 174 -2.59 -8.89 -15.47
N ASP A 175 -3.19 -9.79 -16.23
CA ASP A 175 -3.92 -9.49 -17.45
C ASP A 175 -5.41 -9.86 -17.33
N LYS A 176 -6.17 -9.61 -18.41
CA LYS A 176 -7.62 -9.91 -18.46
C LYS A 176 -7.93 -11.38 -18.23
N ASP A 177 -7.10 -12.30 -18.71
CA ASP A 177 -7.35 -13.73 -18.61
C ASP A 177 -7.07 -14.24 -17.21
N ALA A 178 -6.03 -13.72 -16.56
CA ALA A 178 -5.76 -13.93 -15.14
C ALA A 178 -6.92 -13.44 -14.26
N ILE A 179 -7.42 -12.21 -14.52
CA ILE A 179 -8.55 -11.65 -13.77
C ILE A 179 -9.80 -12.53 -13.93
N LYS A 180 -10.18 -12.89 -15.16
CA LYS A 180 -11.34 -13.77 -15.42
C LYS A 180 -11.22 -15.13 -14.76
N LYS A 181 -10.02 -15.70 -14.72
CA LYS A 181 -9.75 -17.00 -14.10
C LYS A 181 -9.87 -16.97 -12.59
N LEU A 182 -9.43 -15.86 -11.96
CA LEU A 182 -9.28 -15.75 -10.50
C LEU A 182 -10.48 -15.08 -9.84
N VAL A 183 -11.29 -14.35 -10.61
CA VAL A 183 -12.50 -13.65 -10.15
C VAL A 183 -13.70 -14.24 -10.91
N PRO A 184 -14.38 -15.25 -10.36
CA PRO A 184 -15.45 -15.97 -11.07
C PRO A 184 -16.66 -15.10 -11.44
N ASP A 185 -16.99 -14.12 -10.59
CA ASP A 185 -18.04 -13.14 -10.84
C ASP A 185 -17.40 -11.75 -10.89
N LEU A 186 -17.29 -11.20 -12.10
CA LEU A 186 -16.64 -9.91 -12.32
C LEU A 186 -17.50 -8.73 -11.89
N GLU A 187 -18.81 -8.92 -11.79
CA GLU A 187 -19.75 -7.82 -11.47
C GLU A 187 -19.94 -7.64 -9.98
N LYS A 188 -19.68 -8.66 -9.16
CA LYS A 188 -19.95 -8.62 -7.73
C LYS A 188 -18.96 -7.76 -6.93
N PRO A 189 -17.62 -7.93 -7.06
CA PRO A 189 -16.66 -7.29 -6.18
C PRO A 189 -16.42 -5.80 -6.50
N LEU A 190 -15.87 -5.10 -5.51
CA LEU A 190 -15.28 -3.78 -5.69
C LEU A 190 -13.78 -3.95 -6.00
N TYR A 191 -13.27 -3.18 -6.94
CA TYR A 191 -11.90 -3.28 -7.44
C TYR A 191 -11.05 -2.13 -6.94
N TYR A 192 -9.99 -2.43 -6.23
CA TYR A 192 -9.06 -1.44 -5.72
C TYR A 192 -7.67 -1.70 -6.30
N ILE A 193 -7.11 -0.71 -6.97
CA ILE A 193 -5.81 -0.82 -7.63
C ILE A 193 -4.86 0.18 -6.97
N SER A 194 -3.68 -0.29 -6.53
CA SER A 194 -2.64 0.55 -5.94
C SER A 194 -1.26 0.12 -6.43
N GLY A 195 -0.50 1.08 -6.95
CA GLY A 195 0.84 0.83 -7.48
C GLY A 195 1.39 1.94 -8.38
N PRO A 196 2.41 1.62 -9.19
CA PRO A 196 2.97 2.55 -10.18
C PRO A 196 1.93 3.04 -11.18
N ASN A 197 2.02 4.32 -11.58
CA ASN A 197 1.05 4.96 -12.47
C ASN A 197 0.74 4.12 -13.72
N ASN A 198 1.76 3.70 -14.47
CA ASN A 198 1.58 2.92 -15.69
C ASN A 198 0.80 1.62 -15.43
N MET A 199 1.10 0.91 -14.33
CA MET A 199 0.37 -0.31 -13.97
C MET A 199 -1.09 -0.01 -13.64
N VAL A 200 -1.35 1.05 -12.89
CA VAL A 200 -2.72 1.44 -12.49
C VAL A 200 -3.54 1.80 -13.73
N GLU A 201 -2.98 2.56 -14.66
CA GLU A 201 -3.64 2.95 -15.92
C GLU A 201 -3.92 1.74 -16.83
N ASP A 202 -2.94 0.84 -17.02
CA ASP A 202 -3.08 -0.38 -17.81
C ASP A 202 -4.18 -1.29 -17.23
N LEU A 203 -4.21 -1.45 -15.91
CA LEU A 203 -5.22 -2.26 -15.23
C LEU A 203 -6.60 -1.60 -15.23
N LEU A 204 -6.68 -0.28 -15.10
CA LEU A 204 -7.94 0.44 -15.28
C LEU A 204 -8.53 0.23 -16.67
N ALA A 205 -7.69 0.34 -17.71
CA ALA A 205 -8.11 0.05 -19.08
C ALA A 205 -8.58 -1.41 -19.24
N THR A 206 -7.86 -2.35 -18.62
CA THR A 206 -8.22 -3.78 -18.62
C THR A 206 -9.57 -4.02 -17.95
N LEU A 207 -9.83 -3.44 -16.76
CA LEU A 207 -11.11 -3.57 -16.06
C LEU A 207 -12.26 -2.94 -16.84
N ASN A 208 -12.06 -1.78 -17.46
CA ASN A 208 -13.05 -1.15 -18.33
C ASN A 208 -13.38 -2.04 -19.54
N ASN A 209 -12.38 -2.67 -20.18
CA ASN A 209 -12.57 -3.61 -21.29
C ASN A 209 -13.26 -4.92 -20.86
N LEU A 210 -13.24 -5.25 -19.58
CA LEU A 210 -14.00 -6.35 -18.98
C LEU A 210 -15.44 -5.97 -18.62
N GLY A 211 -15.86 -4.71 -18.85
CA GLY A 211 -17.19 -4.20 -18.58
C GLY A 211 -17.43 -3.78 -17.12
N ILE A 212 -16.38 -3.68 -16.31
CA ILE A 212 -16.52 -3.31 -14.91
C ILE A 212 -16.84 -1.81 -14.80
N GLU A 213 -17.91 -1.47 -14.10
CA GLU A 213 -18.36 -0.09 -13.93
C GLU A 213 -17.36 0.75 -13.14
N LYS A 214 -17.08 1.98 -13.59
CA LYS A 214 -16.14 2.92 -12.95
C LYS A 214 -16.45 3.15 -11.46
N LYS A 215 -17.72 3.16 -11.07
CA LYS A 215 -18.12 3.35 -9.66
C LYS A 215 -17.65 2.24 -8.74
N LYS A 216 -17.31 1.06 -9.29
CA LYS A 216 -16.78 -0.09 -8.56
C LYS A 216 -15.27 -0.09 -8.47
N ILE A 217 -14.58 0.88 -9.09
CA ILE A 217 -13.13 0.93 -9.17
C ILE A 217 -12.60 2.10 -8.35
N LYS A 218 -11.71 1.83 -7.40
CA LYS A 218 -10.90 2.85 -6.71
C LYS A 218 -9.43 2.70 -7.07
N LEU A 219 -8.76 3.83 -7.21
CA LEU A 219 -7.38 3.93 -7.68
C LEU A 219 -6.53 4.69 -6.67
N ASP A 220 -5.31 4.20 -6.46
CA ASP A 220 -4.28 4.85 -5.67
C ASP A 220 -2.96 4.84 -6.44
N TYR A 221 -2.46 6.03 -6.76
CA TYR A 221 -1.30 6.22 -7.63
C TYR A 221 -0.04 6.53 -6.83
N PHE A 222 1.00 5.73 -7.00
CA PHE A 222 2.31 6.00 -6.42
C PHE A 222 3.19 6.75 -7.41
N HIS A 223 3.13 8.08 -7.36
CA HIS A 223 3.96 8.94 -8.19
C HIS A 223 5.46 8.72 -7.95
N GLY A 224 6.24 8.64 -9.04
CA GLY A 224 7.68 8.43 -8.99
C GLY A 224 8.12 6.96 -8.96
N TYR A 225 7.20 6.02 -9.20
CA TYR A 225 7.48 4.61 -9.49
C TYR A 225 6.98 4.33 -10.91
N GLU A 226 7.83 4.45 -11.90
CA GLU A 226 7.43 4.31 -13.31
C GLU A 226 7.41 2.85 -13.79
N THR A 227 8.04 1.93 -13.05
CA THR A 227 8.08 0.48 -13.38
C THR A 227 8.11 -0.39 -12.13
N ILE A 228 7.38 -1.49 -12.17
CA ILE A 228 7.54 -2.61 -11.22
C ILE A 228 8.74 -3.43 -11.62
#